data_c2afc5a7314fe94f324370ee38b24357
#
_entry.id   c2afc5a7314fe94f324370ee38b24357
#
_cell.length_a   1.000
_cell.length_b   1.000
_cell.length_c   1.000
_cell.angle_alpha   90.00
_cell.angle_beta   90.00
_cell.angle_gamma   90.00
#
_symmetry.space_group_name_H-M   'P 1'
#
loop_
_entity.id
_entity.type
_entity.pdbx_description
1 polymer ?
#
loop_
_entity_poly.entity_id
_entity_poly.type
_entity_poly.pdbx_seq_one_letter_code
_entity_poly.pdbx_strand_id
1 'polypeptide(L)'
;MSSQTPPDRTGAATAVTEETDRFTIAVEGRTVGLADFFDRDGRRVFPHTEVVPQYQGRGLATILVAEALRATRAAGLRIVPTCWMVAEFIDKNPEYADITDRE
;
A
#
# COMPACT_ATOMS: atom_id res chain seq x y z
N MET A 1 0.77 12.24 -6.81
CA MET A 1 0.78 11.64 -8.15
C MET A 1 0.04 10.31 -8.12
N SER A 2 -0.63 10.00 -9.22
CA SER A 2 -1.37 8.74 -9.35
C SER A 2 -0.62 7.78 -10.25
N SER A 3 -0.67 6.49 -9.90
CA SER A 3 -0.14 5.42 -10.74
C SER A 3 -1.25 4.47 -11.09
N GLN A 4 -1.37 4.15 -12.38
CA GLN A 4 -2.30 3.12 -12.82
C GLN A 4 -1.72 1.76 -12.43
N THR A 5 -2.50 0.96 -11.72
CA THR A 5 -2.10 -0.33 -11.18
C THR A 5 -2.85 -1.45 -11.89
N PRO A 6 -2.49 -2.73 -11.66
CA PRO A 6 -3.21 -3.85 -12.29
C PRO A 6 -4.69 -3.81 -11.93
N PRO A 7 -5.56 -4.34 -12.80
CA PRO A 7 -6.99 -4.41 -12.50
C PRO A 7 -7.24 -5.28 -11.26
N ASP A 8 -8.37 -5.05 -10.60
CA ASP A 8 -8.77 -5.88 -9.48
C ASP A 8 -9.23 -7.26 -9.97
N ARG A 9 -9.65 -8.13 -9.04
CA ARG A 9 -10.05 -9.51 -9.40
C ARG A 9 -11.27 -9.57 -10.30
N THR A 10 -12.06 -8.49 -10.37
CA THR A 10 -13.23 -8.42 -11.27
C THR A 10 -12.88 -7.86 -12.64
N GLY A 11 -11.64 -7.43 -12.83
CA GLY A 11 -11.19 -6.80 -14.07
C GLY A 11 -11.39 -5.29 -14.10
N ALA A 12 -11.83 -4.68 -13.00
CA ALA A 12 -12.05 -3.24 -12.96
C ALA A 12 -10.71 -2.49 -12.84
N ALA A 13 -10.61 -1.36 -13.53
CA ALA A 13 -9.39 -0.55 -13.52
C ALA A 13 -9.14 0.06 -12.14
N THR A 14 -7.88 0.04 -11.71
CA THR A 14 -7.47 0.61 -10.43
C THR A 14 -6.41 1.67 -10.63
N ALA A 15 -6.30 2.60 -9.67
CA ALA A 15 -5.23 3.59 -9.63
C ALA A 15 -4.89 3.89 -8.19
N VAL A 16 -3.58 3.99 -7.90
CA VAL A 16 -3.10 4.34 -6.57
C VAL A 16 -2.52 5.75 -6.63
N THR A 17 -2.91 6.58 -5.65
CA THR A 17 -2.42 7.95 -5.53
C THR A 17 -1.63 8.08 -4.24
N GLU A 18 -0.43 8.66 -4.33
CA GLU A 18 0.37 9.00 -3.16
C GLU A 18 0.02 10.41 -2.72
N GLU A 19 -0.40 10.55 -1.45
CA GLU A 19 -0.66 11.85 -0.83
C GLU A 19 0.41 12.10 0.25
N THR A 20 0.27 13.21 0.98
CA THR A 20 1.27 13.59 1.97
C THR A 20 1.38 12.59 3.13
N ASP A 21 0.26 11.98 3.50
CA ASP A 21 0.16 11.14 4.71
C ASP A 21 -0.53 9.80 4.45
N ARG A 22 -0.78 9.45 3.19
CA ARG A 22 -1.41 8.18 2.85
C ARG A 22 -1.28 7.88 1.37
N PHE A 23 -1.47 6.60 1.04
CA PHE A 23 -1.78 6.17 -0.32
C PHE A 23 -3.26 5.86 -0.38
N THR A 24 -3.89 6.15 -1.51
CA THR A 24 -5.29 5.75 -1.74
C THR A 24 -5.37 4.87 -2.96
N ILE A 25 -6.39 4.00 -3.01
CA ILE A 25 -6.67 3.21 -4.20
C ILE A 25 -8.09 3.52 -4.68
N ALA A 26 -8.22 3.74 -5.99
CA ALA A 26 -9.49 3.99 -6.63
C ALA A 26 -9.83 2.85 -7.57
N VAL A 27 -11.11 2.51 -7.67
CA VAL A 27 -11.65 1.57 -8.64
C VAL A 27 -12.54 2.38 -9.56
N GLU A 28 -12.19 2.42 -10.85
CA GLU A 28 -12.93 3.16 -11.87
C GLU A 28 -13.22 4.60 -11.42
N GLY A 29 -12.20 5.25 -10.85
CA GLY A 29 -12.27 6.63 -10.42
C GLY A 29 -12.83 6.87 -9.03
N ARG A 30 -13.33 5.82 -8.34
CA ARG A 30 -13.88 5.95 -6.99
C ARG A 30 -12.86 5.48 -5.96
N THR A 31 -12.48 6.36 -5.04
CA THR A 31 -11.57 5.99 -3.95
C THR A 31 -12.28 5.05 -2.99
N VAL A 32 -11.68 3.87 -2.78
CA VAL A 32 -12.29 2.80 -1.98
C VAL A 32 -11.36 2.22 -0.92
N GLY A 33 -10.12 2.70 -0.83
CA GLY A 33 -9.20 2.21 0.18
C GLY A 33 -8.06 3.18 0.43
N LEU A 34 -7.38 2.99 1.55
CA LEU A 34 -6.24 3.83 1.93
C LEU A 34 -5.23 3.04 2.74
N ALA A 35 -3.99 3.53 2.72
CA ALA A 35 -2.90 3.07 3.57
C ALA A 35 -2.24 4.32 4.14
N ASP A 36 -2.43 4.55 5.44
CA ASP A 36 -1.82 5.69 6.12
C ASP A 36 -0.32 5.45 6.30
N PHE A 37 0.45 6.52 6.28
CA PHE A 37 1.87 6.45 6.61
C PHE A 37 2.36 7.77 7.19
N PHE A 38 3.51 7.68 7.85
CA PHE A 38 4.30 8.86 8.21
C PHE A 38 5.76 8.50 8.12
N ASP A 39 6.59 9.51 7.82
CA ASP A 39 8.03 9.33 7.65
C ASP A 39 8.76 9.84 8.88
N ARG A 40 9.77 9.07 9.33
CA ARG A 40 10.60 9.44 10.46
C ARG A 40 11.95 8.74 10.38
N ASP A 41 13.02 9.51 10.45
CA ASP A 41 14.38 8.98 10.54
C ASP A 41 14.73 8.02 9.40
N GLY A 42 14.34 8.39 8.17
CA GLY A 42 14.64 7.57 6.99
C GLY A 42 13.76 6.35 6.84
N ARG A 43 12.68 6.26 7.62
CA ARG A 43 11.73 5.14 7.60
C ARG A 43 10.34 5.65 7.29
N ARG A 44 9.58 4.83 6.58
CA ARG A 44 8.14 5.07 6.38
C ARG A 44 7.37 4.05 7.19
N VAL A 45 6.59 4.55 8.15
CA VAL A 45 5.80 3.74 9.06
C VAL A 45 4.38 3.63 8.51
N PHE A 46 3.85 2.40 8.44
CA PHE A 46 2.51 2.12 7.93
C PHE A 46 1.63 1.60 9.08
N PRO A 47 0.88 2.49 9.77
CA PRO A 47 0.10 2.07 10.94
C PRO A 47 -1.27 1.52 10.61
N HIS A 48 -1.84 1.81 9.42
CA HIS A 48 -3.21 1.45 9.15
C HIS A 48 -3.48 1.34 7.65
N THR A 49 -4.25 0.31 7.27
CA THR A 49 -4.71 0.08 5.90
C THR A 49 -6.17 -0.34 5.97
N GLU A 50 -7.01 0.19 5.08
CA GLU A 50 -8.40 -0.24 5.02
C GLU A 50 -8.94 -0.17 3.59
N VAL A 51 -9.94 -1.02 3.32
CA VAL A 51 -10.72 -1.01 2.07
C VAL A 51 -12.18 -1.04 2.49
N VAL A 52 -13.02 -0.20 1.87
CA VAL A 52 -14.45 -0.15 2.22
C VAL A 52 -15.08 -1.55 2.04
N PRO A 53 -16.03 -1.93 2.91
CA PRO A 53 -16.55 -3.31 2.92
C PRO A 53 -17.10 -3.79 1.58
N GLN A 54 -17.75 -2.91 0.80
CA GLN A 54 -18.34 -3.28 -0.48
C GLN A 54 -17.31 -3.71 -1.52
N TYR A 55 -16.04 -3.37 -1.30
CA TYR A 55 -14.95 -3.64 -2.24
C TYR A 55 -13.95 -4.67 -1.72
N GLN A 56 -14.21 -5.26 -0.55
CA GLN A 56 -13.33 -6.29 -0.01
C GLN A 56 -13.42 -7.56 -0.85
N GLY A 57 -12.35 -8.36 -0.82
CA GLY A 57 -12.29 -9.60 -1.58
C GLY A 57 -11.90 -9.44 -3.04
N ARG A 58 -11.54 -8.23 -3.48
CA ARG A 58 -11.17 -7.94 -4.87
C ARG A 58 -9.66 -7.82 -5.07
N GLY A 59 -8.87 -8.04 -4.02
CA GLY A 59 -7.42 -7.93 -4.11
C GLY A 59 -6.89 -6.51 -4.01
N LEU A 60 -7.73 -5.55 -3.62
CA LEU A 60 -7.37 -4.14 -3.62
C LEU A 60 -6.33 -3.79 -2.57
N ALA A 61 -6.42 -4.38 -1.37
CA ALA A 61 -5.42 -4.14 -0.33
C ALA A 61 -4.04 -4.59 -0.79
N THR A 62 -3.96 -5.72 -1.48
CA THR A 62 -2.68 -6.23 -2.02
C THR A 62 -2.12 -5.27 -3.06
N ILE A 63 -2.95 -4.78 -3.98
CA ILE A 63 -2.52 -3.83 -5.01
C ILE A 63 -2.03 -2.53 -4.36
N LEU A 64 -2.78 -2.03 -3.38
CA LEU A 64 -2.46 -0.79 -2.69
C LEU A 64 -1.14 -0.91 -1.94
N VAL A 65 -0.95 -1.96 -1.16
CA VAL A 65 0.27 -2.16 -0.38
C VAL A 65 1.46 -2.38 -1.31
N ALA A 66 1.29 -3.17 -2.38
CA ALA A 66 2.37 -3.40 -3.34
C ALA A 66 2.89 -2.07 -3.91
N GLU A 67 2.00 -1.19 -4.32
CA GLU A 67 2.39 0.10 -4.88
C GLU A 67 3.01 1.00 -3.81
N ALA A 68 2.45 1.00 -2.59
CA ALA A 68 2.98 1.80 -1.50
C ALA A 68 4.41 1.39 -1.13
N LEU A 69 4.70 0.09 -1.10
CA LEU A 69 6.03 -0.39 -0.78
C LEU A 69 7.02 -0.15 -1.92
N ARG A 70 6.56 -0.28 -3.17
CA ARG A 70 7.38 0.06 -4.32
C ARG A 70 7.81 1.53 -4.27
N ALA A 71 6.86 2.43 -3.97
CA ALA A 71 7.14 3.86 -3.87
C ALA A 71 8.08 4.16 -2.70
N THR A 72 7.95 3.44 -1.59
CA THR A 72 8.82 3.60 -0.42
C THR A 72 10.26 3.21 -0.78
N ARG A 73 10.46 2.10 -1.48
CA ARG A 73 11.79 1.70 -1.96
C ARG A 73 12.35 2.74 -2.91
N ALA A 74 11.55 3.22 -3.85
CA ALA A 74 11.98 4.21 -4.83
C ALA A 74 12.40 5.53 -4.16
N ALA A 75 11.80 5.86 -3.02
CA ALA A 75 12.13 7.07 -2.26
C ALA A 75 13.37 6.87 -1.37
N GLY A 76 13.97 5.68 -1.35
CA GLY A 76 15.14 5.41 -0.54
C GLY A 76 14.84 5.25 0.95
N LEU A 77 13.59 4.98 1.30
CA LEU A 77 13.16 4.84 2.70
C LEU A 77 13.08 3.37 3.08
N ARG A 78 13.21 3.10 4.39
CA ARG A 78 12.96 1.78 4.94
C ARG A 78 11.51 1.67 5.37
N ILE A 79 11.02 0.45 5.52
CA ILE A 79 9.61 0.15 5.83
C ILE A 79 9.49 -0.27 7.29
N VAL A 80 8.53 0.32 8.02
CA VAL A 80 8.16 -0.15 9.36
C VAL A 80 6.69 -0.57 9.31
N PRO A 81 6.42 -1.88 9.23
CA PRO A 81 5.06 -2.39 9.02
C PRO A 81 4.35 -2.62 10.37
N THR A 82 3.85 -1.56 10.99
CA THR A 82 3.09 -1.72 12.23
C THR A 82 1.66 -2.21 11.97
N CYS A 83 1.15 -2.03 10.75
CA CYS A 83 -0.13 -2.58 10.31
C CYS A 83 0.06 -4.06 9.92
N TRP A 84 -0.83 -4.95 10.42
CA TRP A 84 -0.71 -6.37 10.13
C TRP A 84 -0.85 -6.70 8.63
N MET A 85 -1.65 -5.92 7.88
CA MET A 85 -1.80 -6.15 6.43
C MET A 85 -0.49 -5.91 5.69
N VAL A 86 0.26 -4.88 6.07
CA VAL A 86 1.56 -4.59 5.45
C VAL A 86 2.56 -5.65 5.85
N ALA A 87 2.58 -6.05 7.12
CA ALA A 87 3.49 -7.09 7.60
C ALA A 87 3.23 -8.42 6.89
N GLU A 88 1.95 -8.78 6.72
CA GLU A 88 1.58 -10.01 6.01
C GLU A 88 2.02 -9.95 4.54
N PHE A 89 1.83 -8.81 3.90
CA PHE A 89 2.26 -8.64 2.51
C PHE A 89 3.76 -8.89 2.36
N ILE A 90 4.57 -8.36 3.30
CA ILE A 90 6.02 -8.55 3.25
C ILE A 90 6.38 -10.01 3.47
N ASP A 91 5.69 -10.72 4.36
CA ASP A 91 5.93 -12.14 4.58
C ASP A 91 5.69 -12.96 3.30
N LYS A 92 4.71 -12.56 2.51
CA LYS A 92 4.39 -13.24 1.25
C LYS A 92 5.22 -12.73 0.07
N ASN A 93 5.89 -11.59 0.23
CA ASN A 93 6.69 -10.96 -0.82
C ASN A 93 8.04 -10.56 -0.24
N PRO A 94 8.92 -11.54 0.01
CA PRO A 94 10.17 -11.30 0.75
C PRO A 94 11.15 -10.36 0.03
N GLU A 95 10.84 -9.93 -1.18
CA GLU A 95 11.68 -8.96 -1.89
C GLU A 95 11.81 -7.64 -1.14
N TYR A 96 10.92 -7.35 -0.19
CA TYR A 96 10.99 -6.13 0.64
C TYR A 96 11.62 -6.36 2.01
N ALA A 97 12.01 -7.59 2.33
CA ALA A 97 12.55 -7.91 3.64
C ALA A 97 13.86 -7.15 3.93
N ASP A 98 14.66 -6.90 2.88
CA ASP A 98 15.95 -6.23 3.01
C ASP A 98 15.84 -4.77 3.46
N ILE A 99 14.70 -4.13 3.27
CA ILE A 99 14.48 -2.74 3.70
C ILE A 99 13.42 -2.63 4.80
N THR A 100 13.04 -3.75 5.41
CA THR A 100 12.02 -3.76 6.45
C THR A 100 12.66 -3.77 7.83
N ASP A 101 12.22 -2.85 8.70
CA ASP A 101 12.61 -2.80 10.11
C ASP A 101 11.38 -3.15 10.94
N ARG A 102 11.42 -4.31 11.60
CA ARG A 102 10.32 -4.73 12.48
C ARG A 102 10.67 -4.36 13.91
N GLU A 103 9.69 -3.86 14.63
CA GLU A 103 9.85 -3.47 16.02
C GLU A 103 9.26 -4.50 16.96
#